data_0c45bd5b1049eeb077eafef6c435bcf7
#
_entry.id   0c45bd5b1049eeb077eafef6c435bcf7
#
_cell.length_a   1.000
_cell.length_b   1.000
_cell.length_c   1.000
_cell.angle_alpha   90.00
_cell.angle_beta   90.00
_cell.angle_gamma   90.00
#
_symmetry.space_group_name_H-M   'P 1'
#
loop_
_entity.id
_entity.type
_entity.pdbx_description
1 polymer ?
#
loop_
_entity_poly.entity_id
_entity_poly.type
_entity_poly.pdbx_seq_one_letter_code
_entity_poly.pdbx_strand_id
1 'polypeptide(L)'
;MQLQYLRHDLNRYFYPNDACTTRGWLSKIGIALTTQGIWATVVYRLRRWAGYECRPRFLRKLLAPFGVLLGLMMDIIAGIHIEPEIDIGPGLYIGHFGGIILGGRTTIGKFANISHGVTIGYAGRGGSWGLPVIGDFVYIAPGAKLIDRIRVGNHVAIGANAVVTKDLPDDAVAVGVPA
;
A
#
# COMPACT_ATOMS: atom_id res chain seq x y z
N MET A 1 -12.70 -11.46 -0.28
CA MET A 1 -12.44 -10.18 -1.00
C MET A 1 -10.94 -9.90 -1.13
N GLN A 2 -10.18 -9.85 -0.03
CA GLN A 2 -8.72 -9.52 -0.09
C GLN A 2 -7.90 -10.51 -0.92
N LEU A 3 -8.14 -11.80 -0.83
CA LEU A 3 -7.41 -12.79 -1.64
C LEU A 3 -7.74 -12.68 -3.15
N GLN A 4 -8.93 -12.19 -3.51
CA GLN A 4 -9.27 -11.92 -4.91
C GLN A 4 -8.50 -10.71 -5.44
N TYR A 5 -8.24 -9.70 -4.59
CA TYR A 5 -7.46 -8.52 -4.96
C TYR A 5 -6.00 -8.85 -5.27
N LEU A 6 -5.45 -9.90 -4.62
CA LEU A 6 -4.08 -10.33 -4.85
C LEU A 6 -3.78 -10.62 -6.33
N ARG A 7 -4.74 -11.17 -7.07
CA ARG A 7 -4.58 -11.39 -8.51
C ARG A 7 -4.38 -10.08 -9.28
N HIS A 8 -5.13 -9.04 -8.93
CA HIS A 8 -4.99 -7.70 -9.55
C HIS A 8 -3.65 -7.07 -9.19
N ASP A 9 -3.23 -7.21 -7.93
CA ASP A 9 -1.94 -6.70 -7.46
C ASP A 9 -0.79 -7.35 -8.23
N LEU A 10 -0.75 -8.69 -8.28
CA LEU A 10 0.31 -9.45 -8.95
C LEU A 10 0.36 -9.18 -10.46
N ASN A 11 -0.79 -8.99 -11.10
CA ASN A 11 -0.84 -8.68 -12.52
C ASN A 11 -0.06 -7.41 -12.86
N ARG A 12 -0.02 -6.42 -11.98
CA ARG A 12 0.74 -5.18 -12.22
C ARG A 12 2.25 -5.38 -12.28
N TYR A 13 2.77 -6.41 -11.63
CA TYR A 13 4.19 -6.77 -11.68
C TYR A 13 4.50 -7.67 -12.88
N PHE A 14 3.56 -8.54 -13.24
CA PHE A 14 3.79 -9.53 -14.30
C PHE A 14 3.45 -9.02 -15.69
N TYR A 15 2.56 -8.04 -15.80
CA TYR A 15 2.10 -7.45 -17.06
C TYR A 15 2.19 -5.91 -17.00
N PRO A 16 3.41 -5.34 -17.04
CA PRO A 16 3.56 -3.89 -17.14
C PRO A 16 2.95 -3.40 -18.46
N ASN A 17 2.40 -2.20 -18.46
CA ASN A 17 1.57 -1.62 -19.53
C ASN A 17 2.22 -1.61 -20.94
N ASP A 18 3.53 -1.80 -21.03
CA ASP A 18 4.28 -1.78 -22.30
C ASP A 18 4.49 -3.17 -22.91
N ALA A 19 3.84 -4.19 -22.37
CA ALA A 19 4.20 -5.55 -22.71
C ALA A 19 3.34 -6.14 -23.84
N CYS A 20 3.80 -5.94 -25.05
CA CYS A 20 3.64 -6.93 -26.13
C CYS A 20 4.30 -8.29 -25.77
N THR A 21 5.02 -8.40 -24.65
CA THR A 21 5.75 -9.61 -24.23
C THR A 21 5.05 -10.26 -23.03
N THR A 22 4.33 -11.34 -23.29
CA THR A 22 3.87 -12.24 -22.22
C THR A 22 5.11 -12.88 -21.57
N ARG A 23 5.43 -12.44 -20.35
CA ARG A 23 6.53 -13.03 -19.58
C ARG A 23 6.25 -14.50 -19.31
N GLY A 24 7.21 -15.36 -19.63
CA GLY A 24 7.13 -16.79 -19.34
C GLY A 24 7.01 -17.06 -17.83
N TRP A 25 6.52 -18.22 -17.45
CA TRP A 25 6.30 -18.59 -16.06
C TRP A 25 7.57 -18.52 -15.18
N LEU A 26 8.72 -18.89 -15.71
CA LEU A 26 10.03 -18.78 -15.01
C LEU A 26 10.38 -17.33 -14.68
N SER A 27 10.14 -16.40 -15.61
CA SER A 27 10.35 -14.97 -15.37
C SER A 27 9.42 -14.43 -14.27
N LYS A 28 8.16 -14.88 -14.24
CA LYS A 28 7.21 -14.49 -13.18
C LYS A 28 7.66 -14.99 -11.80
N ILE A 29 8.18 -16.21 -11.72
CA ILE A 29 8.77 -16.74 -10.48
C ILE A 29 9.97 -15.90 -10.08
N GLY A 30 10.89 -15.62 -11.00
CA GLY A 30 12.04 -14.76 -10.72
C GLY A 30 11.63 -13.39 -10.16
N ILE A 31 10.66 -12.72 -10.79
CA ILE A 31 10.12 -11.44 -10.32
C ILE A 31 9.51 -11.59 -8.91
N ALA A 32 8.71 -12.64 -8.69
CA ALA A 32 8.08 -12.86 -7.39
C ALA A 32 9.11 -13.10 -6.27
N LEU A 33 10.22 -13.77 -6.57
CA LEU A 33 11.28 -14.04 -5.60
C LEU A 33 12.21 -12.85 -5.34
N THR A 34 12.31 -11.89 -6.25
CA THR A 34 13.24 -10.77 -6.14
C THR A 34 12.58 -9.43 -5.83
N THR A 35 11.24 -9.37 -5.84
CA THR A 35 10.51 -8.09 -5.64
C THR A 35 9.86 -8.03 -4.27
N GLN A 36 10.47 -7.28 -3.35
CA GLN A 36 10.00 -7.13 -1.97
C GLN A 36 8.61 -6.50 -1.88
N GLY A 37 8.23 -5.65 -2.84
CA GLY A 37 6.88 -5.09 -2.93
C GLY A 37 5.81 -6.16 -3.09
N ILE A 38 6.11 -7.24 -3.83
CA ILE A 38 5.21 -8.40 -3.96
C ILE A 38 5.05 -9.10 -2.60
N TRP A 39 6.17 -9.33 -1.89
CA TRP A 39 6.11 -10.01 -0.58
C TRP A 39 5.28 -9.22 0.42
N ALA A 40 5.52 -7.91 0.51
CA ALA A 40 4.76 -7.03 1.40
C ALA A 40 3.27 -7.01 1.05
N THR A 41 2.93 -6.96 -0.24
CA THR A 41 1.54 -6.99 -0.70
C THR A 41 0.87 -8.32 -0.34
N VAL A 42 1.53 -9.46 -0.58
CA VAL A 42 1.01 -10.79 -0.24
C VAL A 42 0.79 -10.91 1.27
N VAL A 43 1.80 -10.53 2.07
CA VAL A 43 1.72 -10.58 3.54
C VAL A 43 0.59 -9.68 4.04
N TYR A 44 0.46 -8.45 3.53
CA TYR A 44 -0.64 -7.56 3.88
C TYR A 44 -2.01 -8.19 3.57
N ARG A 45 -2.23 -8.72 2.35
CA ARG A 45 -3.50 -9.34 1.95
C ARG A 45 -3.85 -10.54 2.83
N LEU A 46 -2.87 -11.38 3.16
CA LEU A 46 -3.06 -12.54 4.04
C LEU A 46 -3.40 -12.10 5.47
N ARG A 47 -2.68 -11.12 6.02
CA ARG A 47 -2.94 -10.59 7.37
C ARG A 47 -4.33 -9.96 7.47
N ARG A 48 -4.71 -9.18 6.47
CA ARG A 48 -6.03 -8.55 6.42
C ARG A 48 -7.13 -9.60 6.29
N TRP A 49 -6.98 -10.57 5.38
CA TRP A 49 -7.93 -11.66 5.24
C TRP A 49 -8.08 -12.45 6.56
N ALA A 50 -6.98 -12.84 7.17
CA ALA A 50 -6.98 -13.60 8.41
C ALA A 50 -7.63 -12.81 9.57
N GLY A 51 -7.36 -11.51 9.67
CA GLY A 51 -7.86 -10.65 10.74
C GLY A 51 -9.33 -10.23 10.60
N TYR A 52 -9.81 -10.01 9.36
CA TYR A 52 -11.09 -9.35 9.13
C TYR A 52 -12.10 -10.16 8.32
N GLU A 53 -11.66 -11.07 7.43
CA GLU A 53 -12.55 -11.84 6.54
C GLU A 53 -12.68 -13.31 6.95
N CYS A 54 -11.72 -13.85 7.69
CA CYS A 54 -11.76 -15.23 8.16
C CYS A 54 -12.89 -15.43 9.17
N ARG A 55 -13.93 -16.18 8.78
CA ARG A 55 -15.14 -16.36 9.61
C ARG A 55 -14.94 -17.22 10.85
N PRO A 56 -14.22 -18.37 10.82
CA PRO A 56 -14.01 -19.16 12.01
C PRO A 56 -13.14 -18.43 13.03
N ARG A 57 -13.72 -17.99 14.15
CA ARG A 57 -12.99 -17.25 15.21
C ARG A 57 -11.76 -17.98 15.73
N PHE A 58 -11.84 -19.32 15.84
CA PHE A 58 -10.70 -20.11 16.28
C PHE A 58 -9.53 -20.06 15.30
N LEU A 59 -9.82 -20.15 13.99
CA LEU A 59 -8.81 -20.07 12.94
C LEU A 59 -8.15 -18.69 12.90
N ARG A 60 -8.93 -17.62 13.08
CA ARG A 60 -8.39 -16.27 13.20
C ARG A 60 -7.42 -16.14 14.37
N LYS A 61 -7.76 -16.68 15.55
CA LYS A 61 -6.87 -16.68 16.72
C LYS A 61 -5.60 -17.50 16.48
N LEU A 62 -5.70 -18.60 15.76
CA LEU A 62 -4.56 -19.46 15.40
C LEU A 62 -3.63 -18.78 14.39
N LEU A 63 -4.18 -18.07 13.41
CA LEU A 63 -3.41 -17.37 12.37
C LEU A 63 -2.81 -16.03 12.82
N ALA A 64 -3.36 -15.42 13.88
CA ALA A 64 -2.91 -14.10 14.34
C ALA A 64 -1.41 -14.03 14.66
N PRO A 65 -0.79 -14.95 15.44
CA PRO A 65 0.64 -14.88 15.74
C PRO A 65 1.52 -15.03 14.48
N PHE A 66 1.11 -15.88 13.54
CA PHE A 66 1.82 -15.99 12.25
C PHE A 66 1.72 -14.69 11.45
N GLY A 67 0.57 -14.04 11.45
CA GLY A 67 0.38 -12.75 10.82
C GLY A 67 1.28 -11.66 11.41
N VAL A 68 1.43 -11.63 12.74
CA VAL A 68 2.36 -10.72 13.42
C VAL A 68 3.81 -11.01 13.01
N LEU A 69 4.21 -12.28 13.03
CA LEU A 69 5.57 -12.68 12.64
C LEU A 69 5.89 -12.30 11.19
N LEU A 70 4.97 -12.57 10.26
CA LEU A 70 5.14 -12.21 8.85
C LEU A 70 5.24 -10.68 8.67
N GLY A 71 4.46 -9.89 9.43
CA GLY A 71 4.58 -8.45 9.43
C GLY A 71 5.96 -7.97 9.89
N LEU A 72 6.43 -8.46 11.04
CA LEU A 72 7.77 -8.15 11.55
C LEU A 72 8.88 -8.54 10.57
N MET A 73 8.75 -9.66 9.88
CA MET A 73 9.69 -10.04 8.83
C MET A 73 9.71 -9.03 7.68
N MET A 74 8.55 -8.51 7.25
CA MET A 74 8.51 -7.47 6.22
C MET A 74 9.11 -6.15 6.69
N ASP A 75 8.88 -5.77 7.94
CA ASP A 75 9.48 -4.58 8.53
C ASP A 75 11.02 -4.66 8.53
N ILE A 76 11.58 -5.83 8.88
CA ILE A 76 13.03 -6.03 8.97
C ILE A 76 13.68 -6.24 7.59
N ILE A 77 13.10 -7.09 6.74
CA ILE A 77 13.73 -7.51 5.47
C ILE A 77 13.52 -6.48 4.38
N ALA A 78 12.32 -5.89 4.31
CA ALA A 78 11.95 -4.99 3.24
C ALA A 78 11.83 -3.52 3.68
N GLY A 79 11.77 -3.24 4.98
CA GLY A 79 11.46 -1.89 5.48
C GLY A 79 10.09 -1.41 5.04
N ILE A 80 9.12 -2.31 4.94
CA ILE A 80 7.74 -2.02 4.50
C ILE A 80 6.78 -2.42 5.61
N HIS A 81 6.24 -1.41 6.28
CA HIS A 81 5.23 -1.57 7.32
C HIS A 81 3.84 -1.24 6.77
N ILE A 82 2.96 -2.23 6.73
CA ILE A 82 1.56 -2.05 6.35
C ILE A 82 0.68 -2.64 7.45
N GLU A 83 -0.06 -1.79 8.14
CA GLU A 83 -1.01 -2.23 9.14
C GLU A 83 -2.17 -3.01 8.49
N PRO A 84 -2.58 -4.16 9.03
CA PRO A 84 -3.67 -4.94 8.44
C PRO A 84 -5.04 -4.28 8.55
N GLU A 85 -5.15 -3.19 9.31
CA GLU A 85 -6.38 -2.40 9.47
C GLU A 85 -6.67 -1.48 8.28
N ILE A 86 -5.65 -1.16 7.50
CA ILE A 86 -5.79 -0.33 6.29
C ILE A 86 -6.69 -1.03 5.29
N ASP A 87 -7.57 -0.26 4.66
CA ASP A 87 -8.38 -0.77 3.56
C ASP A 87 -7.82 -0.31 2.22
N ILE A 88 -7.14 -1.23 1.52
CA ILE A 88 -6.54 -0.96 0.22
C ILE A 88 -7.32 -1.72 -0.86
N GLY A 89 -7.78 -0.99 -1.86
CA GLY A 89 -8.42 -1.53 -3.04
C GLY A 89 -7.51 -2.47 -3.86
N PRO A 90 -8.05 -3.12 -4.91
CA PRO A 90 -7.27 -4.00 -5.77
C PRO A 90 -6.26 -3.22 -6.61
N GLY A 91 -5.18 -3.88 -7.01
CA GLY A 91 -4.17 -3.29 -7.89
C GLY A 91 -3.13 -2.45 -7.16
N LEU A 92 -2.84 -2.74 -5.90
CA LEU A 92 -1.72 -2.13 -5.18
C LEU A 92 -0.40 -2.47 -5.88
N TYR A 93 0.42 -1.44 -6.12
CA TYR A 93 1.77 -1.60 -6.65
C TYR A 93 2.79 -0.87 -5.77
N ILE A 94 3.79 -1.60 -5.29
CA ILE A 94 4.93 -1.08 -4.54
C ILE A 94 6.17 -1.30 -5.39
N GLY A 95 6.66 -0.21 -6.01
CA GLY A 95 7.75 -0.30 -6.99
C GLY A 95 9.11 -0.62 -6.39
N HIS A 96 9.39 -0.07 -5.20
CA HIS A 96 10.67 -0.22 -4.50
C HIS A 96 10.43 -0.41 -3.02
N PHE A 97 11.34 -1.12 -2.35
CA PHE A 97 11.30 -1.35 -0.91
C PHE A 97 11.99 -0.22 -0.12
N GLY A 98 11.79 -0.21 1.19
CA GLY A 98 12.49 0.66 2.13
C GLY A 98 11.71 1.89 2.57
N GLY A 99 11.56 2.02 3.88
CA GLY A 99 10.99 3.20 4.55
C GLY A 99 9.52 3.47 4.28
N ILE A 100 8.76 2.47 3.84
CA ILE A 100 7.31 2.61 3.62
C ILE A 100 6.59 2.34 4.94
N ILE A 101 5.78 3.31 5.38
CA ILE A 101 4.94 3.20 6.57
C ILE A 101 3.52 3.58 6.20
N LEU A 102 2.63 2.59 6.20
CA LEU A 102 1.20 2.79 5.99
C LEU A 102 0.50 2.42 7.29
N GLY A 103 0.00 3.43 8.00
CA GLY A 103 -0.51 3.28 9.36
C GLY A 103 -2.00 3.60 9.51
N GLY A 104 -2.57 3.10 10.60
CA GLY A 104 -3.93 3.36 11.02
C GLY A 104 -5.00 2.72 10.15
N ARG A 105 -6.21 3.28 10.25
CA ARG A 105 -7.37 2.87 9.43
C ARG A 105 -7.50 3.74 8.19
N THR A 106 -6.39 4.00 7.52
CA THR A 106 -6.35 4.71 6.24
C THR A 106 -7.15 3.92 5.19
N THR A 107 -7.80 4.63 4.28
CA THR A 107 -8.44 4.03 3.10
C THR A 107 -7.66 4.43 1.86
N ILE A 108 -7.32 3.45 1.03
CA ILE A 108 -6.62 3.66 -0.25
C ILE A 108 -7.44 2.97 -1.33
N GLY A 109 -7.76 3.69 -2.37
CA GLY A 109 -8.53 3.20 -3.50
C GLY A 109 -7.80 2.15 -4.34
N LYS A 110 -8.36 1.84 -5.49
CA LYS A 110 -7.80 0.85 -6.41
C LYS A 110 -6.64 1.44 -7.23
N PHE A 111 -5.74 0.57 -7.69
CA PHE A 111 -4.61 0.89 -8.57
C PHE A 111 -3.66 1.96 -8.02
N ALA A 112 -3.47 2.01 -6.71
CA ALA A 112 -2.49 2.90 -6.09
C ALA A 112 -1.06 2.46 -6.40
N ASN A 113 -0.20 3.45 -6.70
CA ASN A 113 1.25 3.29 -6.81
C ASN A 113 1.92 3.89 -5.58
N ILE A 114 2.71 3.12 -4.86
CA ILE A 114 3.43 3.57 -3.68
C ILE A 114 4.91 3.33 -3.88
N SER A 115 5.70 4.40 -3.76
CA SER A 115 7.15 4.34 -3.88
C SER A 115 7.81 4.21 -2.49
N HIS A 116 9.13 3.98 -2.46
CA HIS A 116 9.89 3.90 -1.22
C HIS A 116 9.85 5.21 -0.41
N GLY A 117 10.04 5.12 0.89
CA GLY A 117 10.08 6.27 1.79
C GLY A 117 8.72 6.95 2.02
N VAL A 118 7.62 6.42 1.49
CA VAL A 118 6.28 6.99 1.67
C VAL A 118 5.77 6.73 3.08
N THR A 119 5.21 7.77 3.70
CA THR A 119 4.51 7.66 4.97
C THR A 119 3.08 8.13 4.83
N ILE A 120 2.12 7.29 5.23
CA ILE A 120 0.70 7.63 5.30
C ILE A 120 0.24 7.36 6.73
N GLY A 121 -0.28 8.39 7.40
CA GLY A 121 -0.68 8.27 8.80
C GLY A 121 -1.21 9.58 9.38
N TYR A 122 -1.24 9.65 10.70
CA TYR A 122 -1.67 10.85 11.43
C TYR A 122 -0.49 11.62 11.99
N ALA A 123 -0.61 12.94 12.07
CA ALA A 123 0.33 13.77 12.79
C ALA A 123 0.00 13.75 14.29
N GLY A 124 1.03 13.71 15.12
CA GLY A 124 0.88 13.62 16.57
C GLY A 124 0.48 14.93 17.28
N ARG A 125 0.19 16.02 16.55
CA ARG A 125 -0.13 17.35 17.12
C ARG A 125 -1.17 18.07 16.28
N GLY A 126 -2.09 18.79 16.95
CA GLY A 126 -3.10 19.61 16.29
C GLY A 126 -4.53 19.09 16.49
N GLY A 127 -5.53 19.92 16.19
CA GLY A 127 -6.94 19.63 16.49
C GLY A 127 -7.65 18.72 15.49
N SER A 128 -7.04 18.35 14.37
CA SER A 128 -7.66 17.52 13.33
C SER A 128 -7.12 16.08 13.36
N TRP A 129 -7.53 15.34 14.39
CA TRP A 129 -7.22 13.91 14.44
C TRP A 129 -7.95 13.17 13.33
N GLY A 130 -7.22 12.46 12.49
CA GLY A 130 -7.79 11.65 11.45
C GLY A 130 -6.73 11.01 10.56
N LEU A 131 -7.19 10.22 9.63
CA LEU A 131 -6.35 9.48 8.71
C LEU A 131 -6.69 9.85 7.28
N PRO A 132 -5.72 9.81 6.38
CA PRO A 132 -5.94 10.07 4.97
C PRO A 132 -6.96 9.12 4.35
N VAL A 133 -7.81 9.68 3.48
CA VAL A 133 -8.66 8.92 2.57
C VAL A 133 -8.16 9.19 1.16
N ILE A 134 -7.64 8.17 0.50
CA ILE A 134 -6.97 8.27 -0.79
C ILE A 134 -7.84 7.59 -1.85
N GLY A 135 -8.08 8.28 -2.94
CA GLY A 135 -8.90 7.81 -4.05
C GLY A 135 -8.22 6.75 -4.94
N ASP A 136 -8.79 6.57 -6.11
CA ASP A 136 -8.36 5.60 -7.10
C ASP A 136 -7.22 6.13 -7.98
N PHE A 137 -6.36 5.25 -8.49
CA PHE A 137 -5.31 5.56 -9.47
C PHE A 137 -4.30 6.63 -9.00
N VAL A 138 -4.08 6.72 -7.68
CA VAL A 138 -3.16 7.70 -7.11
C VAL A 138 -1.72 7.21 -7.23
N TYR A 139 -0.84 8.11 -7.70
CA TYR A 139 0.60 7.90 -7.73
C TYR A 139 1.28 8.67 -6.60
N ILE A 140 1.99 7.96 -5.73
CA ILE A 140 2.71 8.53 -4.59
C ILE A 140 4.20 8.31 -4.79
N ALA A 141 4.91 9.40 -5.15
CA ALA A 141 6.32 9.37 -5.47
C ALA A 141 7.22 9.15 -4.23
N PRO A 142 8.51 8.85 -4.42
CA PRO A 142 9.43 8.57 -3.33
C PRO A 142 9.47 9.65 -2.25
N GLY A 143 9.45 9.22 -1.00
CA GLY A 143 9.60 10.10 0.15
C GLY A 143 8.38 10.94 0.53
N ALA A 144 7.28 10.88 -0.23
CA ALA A 144 6.08 11.67 0.06
C ALA A 144 5.45 11.32 1.41
N LYS A 145 4.87 12.32 2.08
CA LYS A 145 4.19 12.20 3.37
C LYS A 145 2.76 12.69 3.25
N LEU A 146 1.81 11.83 3.57
CA LEU A 146 0.38 12.16 3.61
C LEU A 146 -0.05 12.01 5.06
N ILE A 147 -0.35 13.13 5.69
CA ILE A 147 -0.60 13.16 7.14
C ILE A 147 -1.89 13.90 7.47
N ASP A 148 -2.49 13.50 8.59
CA ASP A 148 -3.75 14.02 9.08
C ASP A 148 -5.00 13.63 8.29
N ARG A 149 -6.12 14.22 8.69
CA ARG A 149 -7.43 14.00 8.09
C ARG A 149 -7.55 14.75 6.77
N ILE A 150 -6.97 14.18 5.72
CA ILE A 150 -7.02 14.73 4.38
C ILE A 150 -7.77 13.80 3.42
N ARG A 151 -8.32 14.37 2.36
CA ARG A 151 -8.89 13.65 1.22
C ARG A 151 -8.03 13.89 0.00
N VAL A 152 -7.59 12.81 -0.60
CA VAL A 152 -6.88 12.82 -1.89
C VAL A 152 -7.84 12.22 -2.92
N GLY A 153 -8.14 12.99 -3.95
CA GLY A 153 -9.03 12.59 -5.03
C GLY A 153 -8.48 11.46 -5.89
N ASN A 154 -9.18 11.17 -6.96
CA ASN A 154 -8.78 10.15 -7.94
C ASN A 154 -7.75 10.71 -8.93
N HIS A 155 -6.92 9.85 -9.51
CA HIS A 155 -5.92 10.22 -10.53
C HIS A 155 -4.91 11.29 -10.08
N VAL A 156 -4.71 11.44 -8.77
CA VAL A 156 -3.78 12.42 -8.20
C VAL A 156 -2.35 11.91 -8.30
N ALA A 157 -1.42 12.81 -8.67
CA ALA A 157 0.01 12.57 -8.65
C ALA A 157 0.67 13.38 -7.53
N ILE A 158 1.31 12.68 -6.58
CA ILE A 158 2.03 13.32 -5.47
C ILE A 158 3.52 13.19 -5.74
N GLY A 159 4.20 14.35 -5.87
CA GLY A 159 5.61 14.44 -6.22
C GLY A 159 6.55 13.94 -5.10
N ALA A 160 7.81 13.72 -5.49
CA ALA A 160 8.82 13.23 -4.55
C ALA A 160 9.03 14.21 -3.38
N ASN A 161 9.12 13.65 -2.17
CA ASN A 161 9.27 14.40 -0.91
C ASN A 161 8.18 15.45 -0.63
N ALA A 162 7.06 15.41 -1.32
CA ALA A 162 5.93 16.28 -1.03
C ALA A 162 5.31 15.94 0.33
N VAL A 163 4.89 16.96 1.07
CA VAL A 163 4.19 16.81 2.36
C VAL A 163 2.77 17.33 2.21
N VAL A 164 1.83 16.41 2.05
CA VAL A 164 0.42 16.72 1.85
C VAL A 164 -0.27 16.83 3.21
N THR A 165 -0.79 18.02 3.48
CA THR A 165 -1.50 18.36 4.74
C THR A 165 -2.88 18.95 4.51
N LYS A 166 -3.34 18.99 3.25
CA LYS A 166 -4.64 19.53 2.82
C LYS A 166 -5.28 18.59 1.80
N ASP A 167 -6.57 18.75 1.61
CA ASP A 167 -7.33 18.02 0.61
C ASP A 167 -6.82 18.33 -0.81
N LEU A 168 -6.76 17.30 -1.66
CA LEU A 168 -6.40 17.40 -3.06
C LEU A 168 -7.60 16.97 -3.91
N PRO A 169 -8.03 17.79 -4.88
CA PRO A 169 -9.11 17.40 -5.79
C PRO A 169 -8.66 16.29 -6.77
N ASP A 170 -9.60 15.73 -7.51
CA ASP A 170 -9.32 14.79 -8.59
C ASP A 170 -8.35 15.41 -9.61
N ASP A 171 -7.52 14.58 -10.24
CA ASP A 171 -6.55 14.94 -11.29
C ASP A 171 -5.49 15.96 -10.88
N ALA A 172 -5.33 16.23 -9.57
CA ALA A 172 -4.34 17.19 -9.07
C ALA A 172 -2.91 16.64 -9.14
N VAL A 173 -1.96 17.57 -9.29
CA VAL A 173 -0.53 17.32 -9.09
C VAL A 173 -0.06 18.13 -7.89
N ALA A 174 0.37 17.43 -6.83
CA ALA A 174 0.81 18.05 -5.58
C ALA A 174 2.32 17.93 -5.42
N VAL A 175 3.01 19.05 -5.20
CA VAL A 175 4.46 19.09 -4.98
C VAL A 175 4.81 20.12 -3.91
N GLY A 176 5.90 19.89 -3.19
CA GLY A 176 6.40 20.84 -2.21
C GLY A 176 6.14 20.45 -0.75
N VAL A 177 6.58 21.34 0.16
CA VAL A 177 6.47 21.20 1.62
C VAL A 177 6.03 22.53 2.21
N PRO A 178 4.73 22.69 2.57
CA PRO A 178 3.59 21.80 2.30
C PRO A 178 3.16 21.82 0.82
N ALA A 179 2.48 20.74 0.38
CA ALA A 179 1.90 20.58 -0.95
C ALA A 179 0.40 20.88 -0.91
#